data_1e927c0a00f524b403202179ba1bfbb4
#
_entry.id   1e927c0a00f524b403202179ba1bfbb4
#
_cell.length_a   1.000
_cell.length_b   1.000
_cell.length_c   1.000
_cell.angle_alpha   90.00
_cell.angle_beta   90.00
_cell.angle_gamma   90.00
#
_symmetry.space_group_name_H-M   'P 1'
#
loop_
_entity.id
_entity.type
_entity.pdbx_description
1 polymer ?
#
loop_
_entity_poly.entity_id
_entity_poly.type
_entity_poly.pdbx_seq_one_letter_code
_entity_poly.pdbx_strand_id
1 'polypeptide(L)'
;MKLATRKAGDVAILDVEGKIMSGEGDVEIKKAVDTLIQQGHKKVLLNLAKVPYLDSAGLGEIIRCFTALRKSGGNFGLLSPNKRVLDLMSITKLLNVFDCFDNESSAIASFS
;
A
#
# COMPACT_ATOMS: atom_id res chain seq x y z
N MET A 1 -13.11 8.70 -2.40
CA MET A 1 -11.85 8.02 -2.70
C MET A 1 -11.94 7.28 -4.02
N LYS A 2 -10.88 7.31 -4.81
CA LYS A 2 -10.79 6.53 -6.04
C LYS A 2 -9.72 5.46 -5.89
N LEU A 3 -10.00 4.27 -6.41
CA LEU A 3 -9.10 3.14 -6.32
C LEU A 3 -9.15 2.38 -7.66
N ALA A 4 -7.99 2.16 -8.25
CA ALA A 4 -7.85 1.40 -9.48
C ALA A 4 -6.75 0.38 -9.33
N THR A 5 -6.96 -0.80 -9.91
CA THR A 5 -5.95 -1.87 -9.93
C THR A 5 -5.41 -2.01 -11.34
N ARG A 6 -4.08 -2.06 -11.47
CA ARG A 6 -3.41 -2.36 -12.73
C ARG A 6 -2.28 -3.33 -12.48
N LYS A 7 -1.74 -3.89 -13.52
CA LYS A 7 -0.65 -4.87 -13.42
C LYS A 7 0.57 -4.41 -14.21
N ALA A 8 1.74 -4.65 -13.62
CA ALA A 8 3.02 -4.51 -14.30
C ALA A 8 3.75 -5.85 -14.13
N GLY A 9 3.69 -6.67 -15.17
CA GLY A 9 4.14 -8.06 -15.07
C GLY A 9 3.29 -8.83 -14.05
N ASP A 10 3.94 -9.40 -13.05
CA ASP A 10 3.27 -10.13 -11.96
C ASP A 10 3.03 -9.27 -10.71
N VAL A 11 3.31 -7.97 -10.78
CA VAL A 11 3.04 -7.02 -9.70
C VAL A 11 1.68 -6.40 -9.88
N ALA A 12 0.81 -6.51 -8.88
CA ALA A 12 -0.46 -5.80 -8.86
C ALA A 12 -0.24 -4.43 -8.21
N ILE A 13 -0.65 -3.37 -8.89
CA ILE A 13 -0.50 -1.99 -8.42
C ILE A 13 -1.87 -1.44 -8.09
N LEU A 14 -2.03 -0.97 -6.86
CA LEU A 14 -3.22 -0.25 -6.41
C LEU A 14 -2.95 1.23 -6.46
N ASP A 15 -3.56 1.93 -7.41
CA ASP A 15 -3.50 3.38 -7.49
C ASP A 15 -4.62 3.97 -6.62
N VAL A 16 -4.23 4.70 -5.59
CA VAL A 16 -5.16 5.28 -4.61
C VAL A 16 -5.18 6.78 -4.78
N GLU A 17 -6.38 7.37 -4.82
CA GLU A 17 -6.54 8.81 -4.88
C GLU A 17 -7.50 9.26 -3.78
N GLY A 18 -7.01 10.07 -2.85
CA GLY A 18 -7.78 10.59 -1.73
C GLY A 18 -7.21 10.19 -0.38
N LYS A 19 -7.87 10.66 0.68
CA LYS A 19 -7.46 10.39 2.05
C LYS A 19 -7.74 8.95 2.45
N ILE A 20 -6.89 8.39 3.29
CA ILE A 20 -7.09 7.05 3.88
C ILE A 20 -7.33 7.23 5.37
N MET A 21 -8.58 7.18 5.77
CA MET A 21 -9.02 7.45 7.13
C MET A 21 -10.03 6.41 7.58
N SER A 22 -10.34 6.40 8.88
CA SER A 22 -11.37 5.53 9.43
C SER A 22 -12.72 5.81 8.74
N GLY A 23 -13.31 4.78 8.13
CA GLY A 23 -14.57 4.91 7.40
C GLY A 23 -14.46 5.60 6.04
N GLU A 24 -13.26 6.05 5.65
CA GLU A 24 -13.03 6.71 4.37
C GLU A 24 -11.70 6.21 3.79
N GLY A 25 -11.79 5.30 2.83
CA GLY A 25 -10.63 4.74 2.15
C GLY A 25 -10.09 3.46 2.77
N ASP A 26 -10.12 3.29 4.07
CA ASP A 26 -9.61 2.09 4.76
C ASP A 26 -10.38 0.83 4.33
N VAL A 27 -11.72 0.90 4.25
CA VAL A 27 -12.56 -0.23 3.86
C VAL A 27 -12.32 -0.62 2.41
N GLU A 28 -12.21 0.36 1.51
CA GLU A 28 -11.96 0.12 0.09
C GLU A 28 -10.61 -0.55 -0.14
N ILE A 29 -9.56 -0.10 0.56
CA ILE A 29 -8.23 -0.70 0.46
C ILE A 29 -8.25 -2.12 1.00
N LYS A 30 -8.92 -2.35 2.13
CA LYS A 30 -9.07 -3.69 2.70
C LYS A 30 -9.68 -4.65 1.68
N LYS A 31 -10.81 -4.27 1.09
CA LYS A 31 -11.48 -5.12 0.10
C LYS A 31 -10.61 -5.39 -1.12
N ALA A 32 -9.93 -4.37 -1.63
CA ALA A 32 -9.08 -4.52 -2.81
C ALA A 32 -7.91 -5.46 -2.56
N VAL A 33 -7.21 -5.30 -1.44
CA VAL A 33 -6.07 -6.15 -1.10
C VAL A 33 -6.52 -7.58 -0.80
N ASP A 34 -7.60 -7.75 -0.05
CA ASP A 34 -8.13 -9.08 0.26
C ASP A 34 -8.54 -9.82 -1.01
N THR A 35 -9.13 -9.11 -1.98
CA THR A 35 -9.47 -9.69 -3.29
C THR A 35 -8.23 -10.14 -4.04
N LEU A 36 -7.19 -9.31 -4.06
CA LEU A 36 -5.93 -9.66 -4.72
C LEU A 36 -5.29 -10.90 -4.10
N ILE A 37 -5.31 -11.00 -2.77
CA ILE A 37 -4.80 -12.17 -2.05
C ILE A 37 -5.59 -13.42 -2.45
N GLN A 38 -6.91 -13.33 -2.47
CA GLN A 38 -7.79 -14.44 -2.87
C GLN A 38 -7.55 -14.90 -4.31
N GLN A 39 -7.19 -13.96 -5.18
CA GLN A 39 -6.87 -14.25 -6.57
C GLN A 39 -5.45 -14.81 -6.76
N GLY A 40 -4.70 -14.97 -5.69
CA GLY A 40 -3.36 -15.54 -5.73
C GLY A 40 -2.24 -14.56 -6.00
N HIS A 41 -2.49 -13.26 -5.97
CA HIS A 41 -1.43 -12.25 -6.14
C HIS A 41 -0.50 -12.25 -4.94
N LYS A 42 0.81 -12.30 -5.22
CA LYS A 42 1.87 -12.33 -4.20
C LYS A 42 2.69 -11.05 -4.16
N LYS A 43 2.56 -10.18 -5.14
CA LYS A 43 3.34 -8.95 -5.25
C LYS A 43 2.36 -7.80 -5.41
N VAL A 44 2.26 -6.96 -4.38
CA VAL A 44 1.31 -5.83 -4.36
C VAL A 44 2.07 -4.55 -4.01
N LEU A 45 1.87 -3.54 -4.84
CA LEU A 45 2.43 -2.21 -4.68
C LEU A 45 1.28 -1.22 -4.47
N LEU A 46 1.28 -0.53 -3.34
CA LEU A 46 0.28 0.48 -3.03
C LEU A 46 0.83 1.85 -3.44
N ASN A 47 0.22 2.45 -4.45
CA ASN A 47 0.65 3.75 -4.95
C ASN A 47 -0.04 4.87 -4.18
N LEU A 48 0.74 5.61 -3.40
CA LEU A 48 0.26 6.68 -2.53
C LEU A 48 0.55 8.08 -3.09
N ALA A 49 0.94 8.20 -4.35
CA ALA A 49 1.30 9.48 -4.96
C ALA A 49 0.18 10.53 -4.87
N LYS A 50 -1.08 10.06 -4.89
CA LYS A 50 -2.26 10.94 -4.82
C LYS A 50 -3.01 10.82 -3.49
N VAL A 51 -2.31 10.38 -2.45
CA VAL A 51 -2.84 10.31 -1.08
C VAL A 51 -2.25 11.45 -0.28
N PRO A 52 -3.02 12.52 -0.02
CA PRO A 52 -2.49 13.69 0.70
C PRO A 52 -2.31 13.43 2.20
N TYR A 53 -3.10 12.51 2.75
CA TYR A 53 -3.15 12.30 4.20
C TYR A 53 -3.69 10.92 4.53
N LEU A 54 -3.18 10.36 5.64
CA LEU A 54 -3.81 9.21 6.29
C LEU A 54 -3.73 9.42 7.81
N ASP A 55 -4.73 8.91 8.51
CA ASP A 55 -4.75 8.92 9.98
C ASP A 55 -4.21 7.59 10.53
N SER A 56 -4.26 7.42 11.85
CA SER A 56 -3.77 6.20 12.49
C SER A 56 -4.58 4.97 12.09
N ALA A 57 -5.88 5.13 11.79
CA ALA A 57 -6.70 4.03 11.30
C ALA A 57 -6.31 3.64 9.87
N GLY A 58 -6.03 4.63 9.01
CA GLY A 58 -5.51 4.40 7.66
C GLY A 58 -4.16 3.70 7.68
N LEU A 59 -3.26 4.15 8.54
CA LEU A 59 -1.96 3.50 8.73
C LEU A 59 -2.13 2.07 9.23
N GLY A 60 -3.04 1.84 10.18
CA GLY A 60 -3.36 0.51 10.71
C GLY A 60 -3.83 -0.43 9.60
N GLU A 61 -4.63 0.07 8.65
CA GLU A 61 -5.08 -0.75 7.52
C GLU A 61 -3.93 -1.11 6.58
N ILE A 62 -3.00 -0.18 6.34
CA ILE A 62 -1.80 -0.48 5.54
C ILE A 62 -0.98 -1.58 6.22
N ILE A 63 -0.81 -1.51 7.54
CA ILE A 63 -0.12 -2.54 8.32
C ILE A 63 -0.83 -3.88 8.19
N ARG A 64 -2.16 -3.89 8.29
CA ARG A 64 -2.96 -5.11 8.13
C ARG A 64 -2.76 -5.74 6.76
N CYS A 65 -2.75 -4.92 5.70
CA CYS A 65 -2.50 -5.40 4.33
C CYS A 65 -1.12 -6.02 4.20
N PHE A 66 -0.10 -5.38 4.76
CA PHE A 66 1.26 -5.88 4.78
C PHE A 66 1.32 -7.26 5.46
N THR A 67 0.72 -7.36 6.65
CA THR A 67 0.70 -8.60 7.43
C THR A 67 -0.04 -9.71 6.68
N ALA A 68 -1.19 -9.40 6.11
CA ALA A 68 -1.99 -10.39 5.37
C ALA A 68 -1.24 -10.94 4.15
N LEU A 69 -0.57 -10.06 3.41
CA LEU A 69 0.26 -10.49 2.25
C LEU A 69 1.43 -11.34 2.69
N ARG A 70 2.13 -10.96 3.74
CA ARG A 70 3.26 -11.75 4.27
C ARG A 70 2.81 -13.13 4.70
N LYS A 71 1.66 -13.23 5.36
CA LYS A 71 1.10 -14.52 5.77
C LYS A 71 0.74 -15.40 4.59
N SER A 72 0.35 -14.81 3.47
CA SER A 72 0.02 -15.55 2.26
C SER A 72 1.25 -15.93 1.43
N GLY A 73 2.45 -15.54 1.88
CA GLY A 73 3.70 -15.80 1.18
C GLY A 73 4.07 -14.71 0.18
N GLY A 74 3.43 -13.53 0.26
CA GLY A 74 3.66 -12.43 -0.65
C GLY A 74 4.50 -11.30 -0.07
N ASN A 75 4.69 -10.26 -0.87
CA ASN A 75 5.40 -9.04 -0.52
C ASN A 75 4.55 -7.82 -0.85
N PHE A 76 4.75 -6.75 -0.09
CA PHE A 76 3.99 -5.52 -0.18
C PHE A 76 4.93 -4.33 -0.12
N GLY A 77 4.76 -3.38 -1.03
CA GLY A 77 5.56 -2.16 -1.06
C GLY A 77 4.70 -0.91 -1.16
N LEU A 78 5.27 0.23 -0.84
CA LEU A 78 4.62 1.55 -0.95
C LEU A 78 5.35 2.39 -1.99
N LEU A 79 4.58 3.01 -2.88
CA LEU A 79 5.10 3.87 -3.94
C LEU A 79 4.72 5.32 -3.64
N SER A 80 5.72 6.18 -3.65
CA SER A 80 5.58 7.64 -3.56
C SER A 80 4.77 8.16 -2.37
N PRO A 81 5.00 7.66 -1.13
CA PRO A 81 4.39 8.31 0.02
C PRO A 81 4.93 9.73 0.15
N ASN A 82 4.06 10.70 0.42
CA ASN A 82 4.49 12.09 0.61
C ASN A 82 5.13 12.29 1.98
N LYS A 83 5.66 13.51 2.22
CA LYS A 83 6.36 13.83 3.46
C LYS A 83 5.48 13.61 4.70
N ARG A 84 4.19 13.98 4.65
CA ARG A 84 3.27 13.79 5.78
C ARG A 84 3.10 12.33 6.16
N VAL A 85 2.96 11.48 5.15
CA VAL A 85 2.83 10.03 5.34
C VAL A 85 4.14 9.45 5.89
N LEU A 86 5.28 9.85 5.32
CA LEU A 86 6.58 9.43 5.80
C LEU A 86 6.83 9.87 7.25
N ASP A 87 6.46 11.11 7.59
CA ASP A 87 6.61 11.62 8.95
C ASP A 87 5.77 10.80 9.94
N LEU A 88 4.53 10.46 9.58
CA LEU A 88 3.69 9.62 10.42
C LEU A 88 4.32 8.24 10.65
N MET A 89 4.85 7.63 9.60
CA MET A 89 5.53 6.34 9.72
C MET A 89 6.79 6.43 10.57
N SER A 90 7.52 7.54 10.47
CA SER A 90 8.73 7.78 11.27
C SER A 90 8.38 7.92 12.76
N ILE A 91 7.35 8.73 13.08
CA ILE A 91 6.90 8.95 14.47
C ILE A 91 6.44 7.64 15.11
N THR A 92 5.77 6.78 14.35
CA THR A 92 5.28 5.48 14.82
C THR A 92 6.33 4.39 14.73
N LYS A 93 7.54 4.70 14.29
CA LYS A 93 8.66 3.77 14.10
C LYS A 93 8.38 2.66 13.08
N LEU A 94 7.49 2.94 12.12
CA LEU A 94 7.11 1.98 11.09
C LEU A 94 7.84 2.20 9.77
N LEU A 95 8.66 3.24 9.67
CA LEU A 95 9.35 3.59 8.41
C LEU A 95 10.22 2.44 7.88
N ASN A 96 10.82 1.67 8.78
CA ASN A 96 11.68 0.54 8.40
C ASN A 96 10.91 -0.78 8.20
N VAL A 97 9.61 -0.79 8.48
CA VAL A 97 8.78 -1.99 8.28
C VAL A 97 8.38 -2.13 6.82
N PHE A 98 8.14 -0.99 6.15
CA PHE A 98 7.71 -0.97 4.76
C PHE A 98 8.85 -0.64 3.81
N ASP A 99 8.87 -1.31 2.66
CA ASP A 99 9.72 -0.90 1.55
C ASP A 99 9.02 0.26 0.82
N CYS A 100 9.64 1.44 0.85
CA CYS A 100 9.12 2.65 0.22
C CYS A 100 9.98 3.04 -0.99
N PHE A 101 9.32 3.40 -2.08
CA PHE A 101 9.99 3.75 -3.34
C PHE A 101 9.46 5.08 -3.87
N ASP A 102 10.33 5.88 -4.48
CA ASP A 102 9.95 7.12 -5.15
C ASP A 102 9.63 6.91 -6.63
N ASN A 103 9.97 5.75 -7.16
CA ASN A 103 9.95 5.47 -8.60
C ASN A 103 9.33 4.10 -8.84
N GLU A 104 8.35 4.04 -9.73
CA GLU A 104 7.62 2.81 -10.02
C GLU A 104 8.52 1.69 -10.56
N SER A 105 9.45 2.04 -11.45
CA SER A 105 10.37 1.04 -12.02
C SER A 105 11.22 0.38 -10.95
N SER A 106 11.75 1.19 -10.00
CA SER A 106 12.52 0.68 -8.88
C SER A 106 11.67 -0.19 -7.96
N ALA A 107 10.42 0.22 -7.72
CA ALA A 107 9.49 -0.54 -6.90
C ALA A 107 9.19 -1.91 -7.52
N ILE A 108 8.89 -1.94 -8.81
CA ILE A 108 8.62 -3.19 -9.53
C ILE A 108 9.84 -4.09 -9.51
N ALA A 109 11.03 -3.53 -9.76
CA ALA A 109 12.28 -4.30 -9.75
C ALA A 109 12.55 -4.96 -8.40
N SER A 110 12.12 -4.35 -7.31
CA SER A 110 12.32 -4.88 -5.96
C SER A 110 11.59 -6.20 -5.72
N PHE A 111 10.55 -6.47 -6.49
CA PHE A 111 9.77 -7.71 -6.38
C PHE A 111 10.37 -8.88 -7.17
N SER A 112 11.41 -8.62 -7.93
CA SER A 112 12.05 -9.67 -8.76
C SER A 112 12.93 -10.60 -7.94
#